data_9e251a76002ea47cfe2fcda79be70b02
#
_entry.id   9e251a76002ea47cfe2fcda79be70b02
#
_cell.length_a   1.000
_cell.length_b   1.000
_cell.length_c   1.000
_cell.angle_alpha   90.00
_cell.angle_beta   90.00
_cell.angle_gamma   90.00
#
_symmetry.space_group_name_H-M   'P 1'
#
loop_
_entity.id
_entity.type
_entity.pdbx_description
1 polymer ?
#
loop_
_entity_poly.entity_id
_entity_poly.type
_entity_poly.pdbx_seq_one_letter_code
_entity_poly.pdbx_strand_id
1 'polypeptide(L)'
;VLSGQQYPVVFAYAGQETALVTIAVNDGEAISNEIIRGRIDGVKYGEDPEGGEDLTLEGALIGLFAPGTEEFTEENALLVTTSGENGAFSFEDVPFGHWIIKEIASPSALYSISPEQHHVYIGTDGQTIEIEIDNTLIHGTVQVIKTEAVDELKSIREDEENTSESKAGETEESAADDTGEDPADNPFLHRLPGAVFELYEDTNGDKAFDEGDALIGELTETDEGFHEMSGLLAKGYFVKEKTAPEGHKLDPNAYYFEITTDGQVVVVEN
;
A
#
# COMPACT_ATOMS: atom_id res chain seq x y z
N VAL A 1 10.68 2.00 -40.48
CA VAL A 1 10.56 1.26 -41.75
C VAL A 1 11.70 1.68 -42.66
N LEU A 2 12.40 0.72 -43.28
CA LEU A 2 13.46 1.05 -44.24
C LEU A 2 12.83 1.64 -45.50
N SER A 3 13.34 2.78 -45.98
CA SER A 3 12.92 3.34 -47.25
C SER A 3 13.23 2.31 -48.36
N GLY A 4 12.21 1.84 -49.11
CA GLY A 4 12.37 0.98 -50.25
C GLY A 4 12.92 1.70 -51.50
N GLN A 5 13.17 3.00 -51.41
CA GLN A 5 13.62 3.81 -52.52
C GLN A 5 15.09 3.55 -52.83
N GLN A 6 15.40 3.32 -54.10
CA GLN A 6 16.76 3.09 -54.60
C GLN A 6 17.29 4.35 -55.27
N TYR A 7 18.48 4.75 -54.88
CA TYR A 7 19.17 5.90 -55.45
C TYR A 7 20.35 5.39 -56.34
N PRO A 8 20.28 5.51 -57.63
CA PRO A 8 21.38 5.09 -58.51
C PRO A 8 22.58 5.99 -58.34
N VAL A 9 23.75 5.37 -58.13
CA VAL A 9 25.03 6.06 -58.03
C VAL A 9 25.86 5.66 -59.22
N VAL A 10 26.25 6.64 -60.04
CA VAL A 10 27.10 6.43 -61.22
C VAL A 10 28.46 7.09 -60.98
N PHE A 11 29.53 6.29 -61.03
CA PHE A 11 30.91 6.80 -61.02
C PHE A 11 31.40 7.02 -62.44
N ALA A 12 31.69 8.27 -62.76
CA ALA A 12 32.32 8.60 -64.01
C ALA A 12 33.83 8.85 -63.77
N TYR A 13 34.68 8.06 -64.43
CA TYR A 13 36.13 8.28 -64.38
C TYR A 13 36.54 9.45 -65.30
N ALA A 14 37.16 10.49 -64.72
CA ALA A 14 37.60 11.68 -65.40
C ALA A 14 39.12 11.80 -65.46
N GLY A 15 39.88 10.70 -65.30
CA GLY A 15 41.33 10.67 -65.37
C GLY A 15 42.11 11.19 -64.18
N GLN A 16 41.47 11.25 -63.00
CA GLN A 16 42.08 11.69 -61.75
C GLN A 16 42.48 10.47 -60.87
N GLU A 17 43.60 10.57 -60.16
CA GLU A 17 44.05 9.50 -59.22
C GLU A 17 43.15 9.32 -58.00
N THR A 18 42.48 10.40 -57.63
CA THR A 18 41.44 10.37 -56.59
C THR A 18 40.26 11.24 -57.01
N ALA A 19 39.07 10.66 -57.07
CA ALA A 19 37.84 11.39 -57.33
C ALA A 19 36.95 11.37 -56.07
N LEU A 20 36.71 12.55 -55.55
CA LEU A 20 35.59 12.72 -54.57
C LEU A 20 34.31 12.98 -55.37
N VAL A 21 33.42 12.04 -55.43
CA VAL A 21 32.15 12.21 -56.11
C VAL A 21 31.10 12.50 -55.01
N THR A 22 30.57 13.70 -54.97
CA THR A 22 29.45 14.06 -54.14
C THR A 22 28.16 13.78 -54.91
N ILE A 23 27.32 12.92 -54.40
CA ILE A 23 26.07 12.59 -55.04
C ILE A 23 24.96 13.15 -54.15
N ALA A 24 24.16 14.07 -54.68
CA ALA A 24 22.92 14.47 -54.06
C ALA A 24 21.88 13.36 -54.32
N VAL A 25 21.44 12.69 -53.29
CA VAL A 25 20.33 11.74 -53.35
C VAL A 25 19.08 12.42 -52.81
N ASN A 26 17.91 11.94 -53.21
CA ASN A 26 16.62 12.51 -52.79
C ASN A 26 16.53 14.02 -53.10
N ASP A 27 16.97 14.44 -54.25
CA ASP A 27 17.01 15.86 -54.69
C ASP A 27 17.72 16.82 -53.73
N GLY A 28 18.65 16.31 -52.91
CA GLY A 28 19.40 17.06 -51.90
C GLY A 28 18.69 17.14 -50.54
N GLU A 29 17.53 16.58 -50.44
CA GLU A 29 16.81 16.41 -49.17
C GLU A 29 17.40 15.28 -48.31
N ALA A 30 17.20 15.33 -47.02
CA ALA A 30 17.66 14.28 -46.11
C ALA A 30 16.93 12.95 -46.38
N ILE A 31 17.68 11.85 -46.40
CA ILE A 31 17.09 10.51 -46.39
C ILE A 31 16.68 10.23 -44.94
N SER A 32 15.39 10.10 -44.68
CA SER A 32 14.86 9.81 -43.38
C SER A 32 14.23 8.40 -43.32
N ASN A 33 14.37 7.76 -42.18
CA ASN A 33 13.61 6.54 -41.87
C ASN A 33 12.58 6.87 -40.80
N GLU A 34 11.40 6.31 -40.96
CA GLU A 34 10.38 6.36 -39.89
C GLU A 34 10.76 5.40 -38.79
N ILE A 35 10.54 5.84 -37.54
CA ILE A 35 10.74 5.02 -36.36
C ILE A 35 9.59 4.03 -36.27
N ILE A 36 9.91 2.75 -36.04
CA ILE A 36 8.92 1.72 -35.71
C ILE A 36 8.18 2.17 -34.47
N ARG A 37 6.86 2.06 -34.51
CA ARG A 37 5.96 2.36 -33.38
C ARG A 37 4.97 1.23 -33.16
N GLY A 38 4.57 1.05 -31.93
CA GLY A 38 3.57 0.08 -31.52
C GLY A 38 2.57 0.68 -30.55
N ARG A 39 1.70 -0.18 -30.05
CA ARG A 39 0.66 0.13 -29.09
C ARG A 39 0.72 -0.89 -27.95
N ILE A 40 0.39 -0.46 -26.75
CA ILE A 40 0.20 -1.33 -25.60
C ILE A 40 -1.20 -1.07 -25.08
N ASP A 41 -2.02 -2.10 -25.05
CA ASP A 41 -3.36 -2.08 -24.47
C ASP A 41 -3.35 -2.88 -23.18
N GLY A 42 -4.11 -2.45 -22.19
CA GLY A 42 -4.20 -3.17 -20.93
C GLY A 42 -5.52 -3.01 -20.22
N VAL A 43 -5.72 -3.87 -19.24
CA VAL A 43 -6.87 -3.82 -18.33
C VAL A 43 -6.36 -3.83 -16.90
N LYS A 44 -6.91 -2.97 -16.07
CA LYS A 44 -6.65 -2.87 -14.64
C LYS A 44 -7.72 -3.62 -13.87
N TYR A 45 -7.29 -4.57 -13.05
CA TYR A 45 -8.14 -5.36 -12.16
C TYR A 45 -7.78 -5.11 -10.70
N GLY A 46 -8.63 -5.56 -9.79
CA GLY A 46 -8.38 -5.64 -8.37
C GLY A 46 -9.39 -6.54 -7.67
N GLU A 47 -9.00 -7.08 -6.54
CA GLU A 47 -9.82 -7.94 -5.71
C GLU A 47 -11.15 -7.26 -5.36
N ASP A 48 -12.25 -8.03 -5.36
CA ASP A 48 -13.57 -7.56 -4.94
C ASP A 48 -13.62 -7.47 -3.40
N PRO A 49 -13.93 -6.29 -2.81
CA PRO A 49 -14.10 -6.15 -1.36
C PRO A 49 -15.18 -7.06 -0.76
N GLU A 50 -16.11 -7.54 -1.56
CA GLU A 50 -17.16 -8.47 -1.14
C GLU A 50 -16.78 -9.95 -1.33
N GLY A 51 -15.56 -10.22 -1.84
CA GLY A 51 -15.00 -11.56 -2.02
C GLY A 51 -15.55 -12.29 -3.26
N GLY A 52 -15.98 -11.55 -4.27
CA GLY A 52 -16.40 -12.05 -5.57
C GLY A 52 -15.26 -12.27 -6.56
N GLU A 53 -15.57 -12.23 -7.85
CA GLU A 53 -14.57 -12.18 -8.93
C GLU A 53 -13.92 -10.79 -8.98
N ASP A 54 -12.66 -10.72 -9.42
CA ASP A 54 -11.94 -9.46 -9.54
C ASP A 54 -12.71 -8.42 -10.36
N LEU A 55 -12.68 -7.19 -9.88
CA LEU A 55 -13.34 -6.05 -10.48
C LEU A 55 -12.38 -5.31 -11.42
N THR A 56 -12.92 -4.75 -12.50
CA THR A 56 -12.15 -3.78 -13.29
C THR A 56 -12.08 -2.45 -12.56
N LEU A 57 -10.89 -1.84 -12.50
CA LEU A 57 -10.64 -0.63 -11.71
C LEU A 57 -10.38 0.59 -12.59
N GLU A 58 -11.21 1.63 -12.42
CA GLU A 58 -11.03 2.95 -13.03
C GLU A 58 -10.21 3.86 -12.12
N GLY A 59 -9.31 4.66 -12.68
CA GLY A 59 -8.58 5.71 -11.98
C GLY A 59 -7.14 5.36 -11.55
N ALA A 60 -6.64 4.15 -11.86
CA ALA A 60 -5.24 3.81 -11.62
C ALA A 60 -4.32 4.60 -12.56
N LEU A 61 -3.24 5.16 -12.03
CA LEU A 61 -2.23 5.87 -12.82
C LEU A 61 -1.11 4.90 -13.22
N ILE A 62 -0.85 4.76 -14.53
CA ILE A 62 0.06 3.78 -15.08
C ILE A 62 1.09 4.50 -15.96
N GLY A 63 2.38 4.16 -15.77
CA GLY A 63 3.49 4.75 -16.49
C GLY A 63 4.20 3.77 -17.42
N LEU A 64 4.70 4.30 -18.53
CA LEU A 64 5.63 3.64 -19.46
C LEU A 64 7.03 4.20 -19.22
N PHE A 65 7.99 3.33 -18.91
CA PHE A 65 9.34 3.72 -18.48
C PHE A 65 10.42 3.11 -19.37
N ALA A 66 11.57 3.79 -19.44
CA ALA A 66 12.76 3.26 -20.08
C ALA A 66 13.38 2.12 -19.23
N PRO A 67 14.10 1.17 -19.85
CA PRO A 67 14.87 0.18 -19.12
C PRO A 67 15.91 0.82 -18.19
N GLY A 68 16.02 0.32 -16.96
CA GLY A 68 16.93 0.84 -15.95
C GLY A 68 16.40 2.02 -15.14
N THR A 69 15.11 2.37 -15.28
CA THR A 69 14.44 3.30 -14.38
C THR A 69 14.40 2.67 -12.98
N GLU A 70 14.89 3.40 -11.97
CA GLU A 70 14.91 2.98 -10.56
C GLU A 70 13.70 3.50 -9.79
N GLU A 71 13.26 4.73 -10.11
CA GLU A 71 12.11 5.37 -9.47
C GLU A 71 10.96 5.53 -10.47
N PHE A 72 9.84 4.88 -10.18
CA PHE A 72 8.64 4.86 -11.04
C PHE A 72 7.68 5.96 -10.63
N THR A 73 7.95 7.17 -11.10
CA THR A 73 7.14 8.37 -10.86
C THR A 73 6.59 8.93 -12.17
N GLU A 74 5.59 9.77 -12.09
CA GLU A 74 5.04 10.45 -13.26
C GLU A 74 6.10 11.29 -14.01
N GLU A 75 7.04 11.90 -13.28
CA GLU A 75 8.14 12.69 -13.84
C GLU A 75 9.14 11.84 -14.67
N ASN A 76 9.35 10.59 -14.25
CA ASN A 76 10.31 9.68 -14.87
C ASN A 76 9.69 8.83 -15.99
N ALA A 77 8.36 8.88 -16.14
CA ALA A 77 7.66 8.16 -17.19
C ALA A 77 7.85 8.84 -18.56
N LEU A 78 8.02 8.02 -19.61
CA LEU A 78 7.95 8.50 -20.98
C LEU A 78 6.52 8.90 -21.36
N LEU A 79 5.56 8.07 -20.98
CA LEU A 79 4.13 8.27 -21.15
C LEU A 79 3.40 7.88 -19.87
N VAL A 80 2.29 8.53 -19.60
CA VAL A 80 1.41 8.22 -18.48
C VAL A 80 -0.02 8.09 -19.01
N THR A 81 -0.76 7.14 -18.47
CA THR A 81 -2.18 6.95 -18.76
C THR A 81 -2.93 6.62 -17.49
N THR A 82 -4.23 6.81 -17.51
CA THR A 82 -5.12 6.44 -16.40
C THR A 82 -6.09 5.37 -16.89
N SER A 83 -6.34 4.34 -16.08
CA SER A 83 -7.37 3.36 -16.40
C SER A 83 -8.74 4.02 -16.39
N GLY A 84 -9.51 3.79 -17.45
CA GLY A 84 -10.85 4.32 -17.64
C GLY A 84 -11.94 3.33 -17.25
N GLU A 85 -13.12 3.58 -17.77
CA GLU A 85 -14.27 2.67 -17.63
C GLU A 85 -13.88 1.24 -18.04
N ASN A 86 -14.31 0.25 -17.29
CA ASN A 86 -13.96 -1.17 -17.45
C ASN A 86 -12.43 -1.44 -17.30
N GLY A 87 -11.69 -0.61 -16.58
CA GLY A 87 -10.28 -0.78 -16.30
C GLY A 87 -9.35 -0.59 -17.49
N ALA A 88 -9.87 -0.26 -18.68
CA ALA A 88 -9.08 -0.18 -19.90
C ALA A 88 -8.09 1.00 -19.87
N PHE A 89 -6.86 0.74 -20.34
CA PHE A 89 -5.85 1.77 -20.57
C PHE A 89 -5.02 1.47 -21.80
N SER A 90 -4.35 2.47 -22.38
CA SER A 90 -3.48 2.27 -23.52
C SER A 90 -2.33 3.26 -23.58
N PHE A 91 -1.24 2.82 -24.22
CA PHE A 91 -0.14 3.67 -24.67
C PHE A 91 -0.06 3.59 -26.19
N GLU A 92 -0.27 4.72 -26.86
CA GLU A 92 -0.20 4.87 -28.30
C GLU A 92 1.20 5.32 -28.72
N ASP A 93 1.56 5.04 -29.98
CA ASP A 93 2.82 5.52 -30.59
C ASP A 93 4.10 5.16 -29.80
N VAL A 94 4.08 4.02 -29.10
CA VAL A 94 5.23 3.55 -28.32
C VAL A 94 6.41 3.26 -29.26
N PRO A 95 7.59 3.90 -29.04
CA PRO A 95 8.74 3.72 -29.92
C PRO A 95 9.31 2.30 -29.88
N PHE A 96 10.05 1.92 -30.94
CA PHE A 96 10.88 0.72 -30.97
C PHE A 96 11.77 0.61 -29.73
N GLY A 97 11.83 -0.57 -29.12
CA GLY A 97 12.71 -0.86 -27.99
C GLY A 97 12.05 -1.62 -26.85
N HIS A 98 12.80 -1.76 -25.76
CA HIS A 98 12.34 -2.35 -24.52
C HIS A 98 11.73 -1.28 -23.61
N TRP A 99 10.64 -1.63 -22.95
CA TRP A 99 9.92 -0.73 -22.06
C TRP A 99 9.46 -1.46 -20.80
N ILE A 100 9.21 -0.71 -19.74
CA ILE A 100 8.65 -1.19 -18.48
C ILE A 100 7.33 -0.47 -18.28
N ILE A 101 6.26 -1.23 -18.04
CA ILE A 101 4.97 -0.68 -17.60
C ILE A 101 4.83 -0.96 -16.11
N LYS A 102 4.45 0.06 -15.36
CA LYS A 102 4.24 -0.05 -13.92
C LYS A 102 3.15 0.90 -13.44
N GLU A 103 2.37 0.46 -12.47
CA GLU A 103 1.44 1.31 -11.75
C GLU A 103 2.20 2.34 -10.89
N ILE A 104 1.80 3.60 -11.00
CA ILE A 104 2.36 4.74 -10.23
C ILE A 104 1.47 5.05 -9.02
N ALA A 105 0.15 4.98 -9.21
CA ALA A 105 -0.82 5.22 -8.16
C ALA A 105 -2.03 4.30 -8.29
N SER A 106 -2.48 3.79 -7.15
CA SER A 106 -3.69 2.98 -7.03
C SER A 106 -4.95 3.82 -7.27
N PRO A 107 -6.03 3.24 -7.79
CA PRO A 107 -7.28 3.96 -8.06
C PRO A 107 -7.99 4.44 -6.80
N SER A 108 -7.75 3.79 -5.67
CA SER A 108 -8.32 4.19 -4.38
C SER A 108 -7.45 3.72 -3.21
N ALA A 109 -7.72 4.25 -2.02
CA ALA A 109 -7.03 3.85 -0.79
C ALA A 109 -7.31 2.39 -0.35
N LEU A 110 -8.29 1.73 -0.94
CA LEU A 110 -8.60 0.32 -0.64
C LEU A 110 -7.54 -0.65 -1.15
N TYR A 111 -6.77 -0.25 -2.18
CA TYR A 111 -5.86 -1.14 -2.89
C TYR A 111 -4.40 -0.77 -2.71
N SER A 112 -3.55 -1.77 -2.55
CA SER A 112 -2.10 -1.62 -2.66
C SER A 112 -1.69 -1.32 -4.10
N ILE A 113 -0.69 -0.47 -4.31
CA ILE A 113 -0.10 -0.28 -5.63
C ILE A 113 0.53 -1.60 -6.07
N SER A 114 0.24 -2.06 -7.30
CA SER A 114 0.82 -3.30 -7.83
C SER A 114 2.35 -3.25 -7.80
N PRO A 115 3.03 -4.23 -7.18
CA PRO A 115 4.49 -4.29 -7.18
C PRO A 115 5.08 -4.71 -8.52
N GLU A 116 4.25 -5.23 -9.43
CA GLU A 116 4.68 -5.83 -10.69
C GLU A 116 5.27 -4.81 -11.67
N GLN A 117 6.21 -5.28 -12.49
CA GLN A 117 6.81 -4.56 -13.61
C GLN A 117 6.63 -5.41 -14.86
N HIS A 118 5.89 -4.92 -15.85
CA HIS A 118 5.68 -5.60 -17.12
C HIS A 118 6.72 -5.18 -18.13
N HIS A 119 7.63 -6.09 -18.48
CA HIS A 119 8.68 -5.84 -19.46
C HIS A 119 8.17 -6.21 -20.86
N VAL A 120 8.14 -5.24 -21.78
CA VAL A 120 7.64 -5.39 -23.13
C VAL A 120 8.68 -4.97 -24.16
N TYR A 121 8.52 -5.47 -25.41
CA TYR A 121 9.41 -5.12 -26.52
C TYR A 121 8.58 -4.79 -27.77
N ILE A 122 8.71 -3.57 -28.26
CA ILE A 122 8.19 -3.14 -29.56
C ILE A 122 9.25 -3.37 -30.62
N GLY A 123 9.04 -4.37 -31.46
CA GLY A 123 9.99 -4.81 -32.48
C GLY A 123 9.52 -4.65 -33.92
N THR A 124 8.22 -4.52 -34.15
CA THR A 124 7.59 -4.38 -35.46
C THR A 124 6.62 -3.22 -35.51
N ASP A 125 6.52 -2.58 -36.67
CA ASP A 125 5.63 -1.44 -36.86
C ASP A 125 4.17 -1.87 -36.78
N GLY A 126 3.37 -1.10 -36.00
CA GLY A 126 1.97 -1.41 -35.73
C GLY A 126 1.75 -2.59 -34.76
N GLN A 127 2.78 -3.07 -34.07
CA GLN A 127 2.64 -4.12 -33.05
C GLN A 127 1.73 -3.67 -31.93
N THR A 128 0.79 -4.53 -31.52
CA THR A 128 0.00 -4.35 -30.28
C THR A 128 0.41 -5.40 -29.27
N ILE A 129 0.58 -4.99 -28.01
CA ILE A 129 0.85 -5.86 -26.87
C ILE A 129 -0.30 -5.68 -25.90
N GLU A 130 -0.82 -6.78 -25.34
CA GLU A 130 -1.88 -6.78 -24.32
C GLU A 130 -1.27 -7.16 -22.98
N ILE A 131 -1.67 -6.46 -21.89
CA ILE A 131 -1.25 -6.72 -20.51
C ILE A 131 -2.41 -6.58 -19.53
N GLU A 132 -2.27 -7.21 -18.37
CA GLU A 132 -3.18 -7.06 -17.24
C GLU A 132 -2.37 -6.62 -16.02
N ILE A 133 -2.96 -5.75 -15.18
CA ILE A 133 -2.33 -5.29 -13.93
C ILE A 133 -3.34 -5.47 -12.81
N ASP A 134 -2.96 -6.21 -11.77
CA ASP A 134 -3.81 -6.55 -10.65
C ASP A 134 -3.42 -5.77 -9.39
N ASN A 135 -4.42 -5.38 -8.58
CA ASN A 135 -4.22 -4.83 -7.25
C ASN A 135 -4.87 -5.74 -6.21
N THR A 136 -4.20 -5.87 -5.07
CA THR A 136 -4.73 -6.53 -3.89
C THR A 136 -5.34 -5.52 -2.93
N LEU A 137 -6.35 -5.94 -2.17
CA LEU A 137 -6.93 -5.14 -1.11
C LEU A 137 -5.93 -4.95 0.04
N ILE A 138 -6.01 -3.80 0.68
CA ILE A 138 -5.30 -3.51 1.91
C ILE A 138 -6.12 -4.02 3.08
N HIS A 139 -5.53 -4.87 3.93
CA HIS A 139 -6.15 -5.40 5.13
C HIS A 139 -5.36 -5.04 6.38
N GLY A 140 -6.07 -4.84 7.49
CA GLY A 140 -5.46 -4.60 8.80
C GLY A 140 -6.20 -5.31 9.92
N THR A 141 -5.73 -5.07 11.14
CA THR A 141 -6.23 -5.66 12.38
C THR A 141 -6.37 -4.57 13.43
N VAL A 142 -7.47 -4.59 14.18
CA VAL A 142 -7.58 -3.83 15.44
C VAL A 142 -7.42 -4.76 16.61
N GLN A 143 -6.67 -4.32 17.60
CA GLN A 143 -6.49 -4.95 18.89
C GLN A 143 -6.93 -3.99 19.99
N VAL A 144 -7.74 -4.47 20.94
CA VAL A 144 -8.16 -3.69 22.10
C VAL A 144 -7.66 -4.38 23.36
N ILE A 145 -6.94 -3.62 24.18
CA ILE A 145 -6.46 -4.08 25.49
C ILE A 145 -7.29 -3.39 26.56
N LYS A 146 -8.12 -4.17 27.27
CA LYS A 146 -8.88 -3.67 28.42
C LYS A 146 -8.05 -3.77 29.67
N THR A 147 -7.82 -2.64 30.33
CA THR A 147 -7.03 -2.55 31.55
C THR A 147 -7.84 -1.97 32.71
N GLU A 148 -7.44 -2.29 33.94
CA GLU A 148 -7.97 -1.65 35.14
C GLU A 148 -7.36 -0.26 35.32
N ALA A 149 -8.19 0.75 35.57
CA ALA A 149 -7.68 2.06 35.93
C ALA A 149 -6.97 1.97 37.30
N VAL A 150 -5.68 2.38 37.34
CA VAL A 150 -4.93 2.42 38.60
C VAL A 150 -5.60 3.43 39.53
N ASP A 151 -6.15 2.95 40.66
CA ASP A 151 -6.71 3.83 41.68
C ASP A 151 -5.56 4.52 42.42
N GLU A 152 -5.39 5.84 42.23
CA GLU A 152 -4.38 6.65 42.92
C GLU A 152 -4.37 6.46 44.44
N LEU A 153 -5.52 6.01 45.03
CA LEU A 153 -5.63 5.71 46.47
C LEU A 153 -4.93 4.41 46.85
N LYS A 154 -4.71 3.47 45.93
CA LYS A 154 -3.95 2.25 46.22
C LYS A 154 -2.45 2.55 46.30
N SER A 155 -1.93 3.41 45.43
CA SER A 155 -0.53 3.80 45.42
C SER A 155 -0.10 4.52 46.72
N ILE A 156 -0.99 5.33 47.28
CA ILE A 156 -0.75 6.01 48.57
C ILE A 156 -0.74 5.00 49.76
N ARG A 157 -1.48 3.92 49.67
CA ARG A 157 -1.50 2.89 50.74
C ARG A 157 -0.27 1.98 50.71
N GLU A 158 0.26 1.68 49.54
CA GLU A 158 1.49 0.88 49.39
C GLU A 158 2.72 1.65 49.87
N ASP A 159 2.77 2.98 49.66
CA ASP A 159 3.83 3.85 50.17
C ASP A 159 3.79 4.00 51.73
N GLU A 160 2.61 3.89 52.37
CA GLU A 160 2.47 3.93 53.83
C GLU A 160 2.81 2.59 54.53
N GLU A 161 2.57 1.43 53.86
CA GLU A 161 2.97 0.11 54.41
C GLU A 161 4.48 -0.13 54.30
N ASN A 162 5.15 0.39 53.28
CA ASN A 162 6.58 0.21 53.07
C ASN A 162 7.47 1.08 53.96
N THR A 163 6.92 2.04 54.69
CA THR A 163 7.67 2.89 55.65
C THR A 163 7.73 2.35 57.07
N SER A 164 7.04 1.25 57.43
CA SER A 164 6.94 0.74 58.80
C SER A 164 7.79 -0.48 59.14
N GLU A 165 8.51 -1.10 58.19
CA GLU A 165 9.37 -2.26 58.48
C GLU A 165 10.86 -2.07 57.97
N SER A 166 11.57 -1.21 58.64
CA SER A 166 13.04 -1.26 58.58
C SER A 166 13.63 -1.45 59.97
N LYS A 167 13.73 -2.70 60.44
CA LYS A 167 14.76 -3.11 61.41
C LYS A 167 14.99 -4.62 61.45
N ALA A 168 16.24 -4.95 61.16
CA ALA A 168 17.03 -6.10 61.60
C ALA A 168 16.99 -7.42 60.80
N GLY A 169 18.17 -7.77 60.25
CA GLY A 169 18.61 -9.15 60.13
C GLY A 169 19.32 -9.48 58.84
N GLU A 170 20.67 -9.35 58.92
CA GLU A 170 21.62 -9.86 57.91
C GLU A 170 21.44 -11.36 57.65
N THR A 171 21.53 -11.83 56.40
CA THR A 171 22.53 -12.82 55.92
C THR A 171 22.27 -13.25 54.47
N GLU A 172 23.28 -13.01 53.64
CA GLU A 172 23.88 -13.79 52.54
C GLU A 172 23.05 -14.46 51.43
N GLU A 173 23.29 -13.93 50.20
CA GLU A 173 23.72 -14.57 48.98
C GLU A 173 22.80 -15.59 48.26
N SER A 174 22.19 -15.15 47.19
CA SER A 174 22.28 -15.81 45.87
C SER A 174 21.90 -14.87 44.74
N ALA A 175 22.80 -14.70 43.79
CA ALA A 175 22.61 -13.95 42.56
C ALA A 175 21.51 -14.58 41.72
N ALA A 176 20.49 -13.81 41.47
CA ALA A 176 19.53 -14.03 40.37
C ALA A 176 19.49 -12.75 39.55
N ASP A 177 19.67 -12.92 38.27
CA ASP A 177 19.69 -11.97 37.17
C ASP A 177 18.50 -10.96 37.28
N ASP A 178 18.83 -9.74 37.75
CA ASP A 178 17.91 -8.62 37.85
C ASP A 178 17.91 -7.91 36.48
N THR A 179 17.08 -8.40 35.54
CA THR A 179 16.56 -7.56 34.46
C THR A 179 15.46 -6.68 35.07
N GLY A 180 15.90 -5.54 35.62
CA GLY A 180 15.03 -4.59 36.32
C GLY A 180 13.97 -3.94 35.42
N GLU A 181 12.95 -4.71 35.08
CA GLU A 181 11.63 -4.21 34.70
C GLU A 181 10.75 -4.29 35.92
N ASP A 182 10.35 -3.12 36.43
CA ASP A 182 9.39 -3.00 37.52
C ASP A 182 8.10 -3.72 37.08
N PRO A 183 7.62 -4.74 37.84
CA PRO A 183 6.34 -5.41 37.52
C PRO A 183 5.16 -4.45 37.40
N ALA A 184 5.23 -3.24 37.97
CA ALA A 184 4.20 -2.22 37.88
C ALA A 184 4.13 -1.55 36.48
N ASP A 185 5.19 -1.64 35.66
CA ASP A 185 5.23 -1.06 34.31
C ASP A 185 4.85 -2.03 33.18
N ASN A 186 4.42 -3.26 33.51
CA ASN A 186 3.93 -4.20 32.52
C ASN A 186 2.41 -3.99 32.27
N PRO A 187 2.01 -3.41 31.13
CA PRO A 187 0.59 -3.14 30.82
C PRO A 187 -0.27 -4.42 30.76
N PHE A 188 0.38 -5.60 30.79
CA PHE A 188 -0.30 -6.89 30.75
C PHE A 188 -0.69 -7.43 32.13
N LEU A 189 -0.23 -6.83 33.24
CA LEU A 189 -0.50 -7.31 34.60
C LEU A 189 -1.87 -6.94 35.16
N HIS A 190 -2.61 -6.00 34.52
CA HIS A 190 -3.92 -5.52 34.98
C HIS A 190 -4.98 -5.58 33.88
N ARG A 191 -4.93 -6.60 33.04
CA ARG A 191 -5.96 -6.82 32.02
C ARG A 191 -7.26 -7.23 32.68
N LEU A 192 -8.39 -6.70 32.18
CA LEU A 192 -9.74 -7.00 32.66
C LEU A 192 -10.49 -7.86 31.63
N PRO A 193 -10.70 -9.15 31.91
CA PRO A 193 -11.49 -10.02 31.03
C PRO A 193 -12.99 -9.72 31.11
N GLY A 194 -13.72 -10.15 30.07
CA GLY A 194 -15.18 -10.15 30.06
C GLY A 194 -15.81 -8.83 29.57
N ALA A 195 -15.02 -7.88 29.09
CA ALA A 195 -15.55 -6.78 28.29
C ALA A 195 -16.07 -7.28 26.93
N VAL A 196 -16.99 -6.55 26.33
CA VAL A 196 -17.43 -6.78 24.95
C VAL A 196 -17.27 -5.47 24.19
N PHE A 197 -16.57 -5.53 23.05
CA PHE A 197 -16.39 -4.38 22.16
C PHE A 197 -17.09 -4.60 20.83
N GLU A 198 -17.71 -3.55 20.32
CA GLU A 198 -18.29 -3.48 18.98
C GLU A 198 -17.40 -2.62 18.07
N LEU A 199 -17.26 -3.06 16.81
CA LEU A 199 -16.60 -2.34 15.75
C LEU A 199 -17.63 -1.75 14.79
N TYR A 200 -17.45 -0.49 14.43
CA TYR A 200 -18.28 0.24 13.47
C TYR A 200 -17.40 0.80 12.35
N GLU A 201 -17.90 0.80 11.12
CA GLU A 201 -17.29 1.49 9.99
C GLU A 201 -17.76 2.95 9.96
N ASP A 202 -16.82 3.90 9.84
CA ASP A 202 -17.10 5.31 9.56
C ASP A 202 -17.56 5.43 8.09
N THR A 203 -18.86 5.34 7.86
CA THR A 203 -19.44 5.27 6.51
C THR A 203 -19.49 6.61 5.80
N ASN A 204 -19.51 7.72 6.56
CA ASN A 204 -19.59 9.07 6.02
C ASN A 204 -18.22 9.78 5.96
N GLY A 205 -17.18 9.21 6.61
CA GLY A 205 -15.81 9.71 6.61
C GLY A 205 -15.60 10.99 7.43
N ASP A 206 -16.52 11.32 8.37
CA ASP A 206 -16.46 12.55 9.16
C ASP A 206 -15.66 12.42 10.47
N LYS A 207 -15.22 11.19 10.81
CA LYS A 207 -14.44 10.83 12.00
C LYS A 207 -15.16 11.13 13.32
N ALA A 208 -16.48 11.18 13.30
CA ALA A 208 -17.35 11.42 14.43
C ALA A 208 -18.39 10.31 14.55
N PHE A 209 -18.37 9.55 15.66
CA PHE A 209 -19.31 8.43 15.86
C PHE A 209 -20.75 8.91 15.93
N ASP A 210 -21.60 8.41 15.01
CA ASP A 210 -23.02 8.72 14.96
C ASP A 210 -23.91 7.52 14.54
N GLU A 211 -25.23 7.76 14.42
CA GLU A 211 -26.21 6.71 14.05
C GLU A 211 -26.07 6.22 12.59
N GLY A 212 -25.28 6.92 11.76
CA GLY A 212 -25.01 6.56 10.37
C GLY A 212 -23.92 5.52 10.21
N ASP A 213 -23.11 5.30 11.26
CA ASP A 213 -22.01 4.35 11.22
C ASP A 213 -22.50 2.90 11.23
N ALA A 214 -21.89 2.08 10.39
CA ALA A 214 -22.33 0.72 10.19
C ALA A 214 -21.67 -0.24 11.19
N LEU A 215 -22.46 -0.96 11.98
CA LEU A 215 -21.95 -2.04 12.84
C LEU A 215 -21.36 -3.16 11.98
N ILE A 216 -20.06 -3.43 12.16
CA ILE A 216 -19.35 -4.56 11.54
C ILE A 216 -19.54 -5.84 12.36
N GLY A 217 -19.37 -5.76 13.68
CA GLY A 217 -19.51 -6.90 14.59
C GLY A 217 -18.89 -6.67 15.95
N GLU A 218 -18.73 -7.76 16.70
CA GLU A 218 -18.07 -7.77 18.00
C GLU A 218 -16.63 -8.28 17.83
N LEU A 219 -15.69 -7.68 18.58
CA LEU A 219 -14.32 -8.18 18.65
C LEU A 219 -14.29 -9.50 19.43
N THR A 220 -13.44 -10.43 19.00
CA THR A 220 -13.23 -11.69 19.71
C THR A 220 -12.22 -11.51 20.84
N GLU A 221 -12.58 -11.89 22.07
CA GLU A 221 -11.61 -12.00 23.17
C GLU A 221 -10.72 -13.21 22.91
N THR A 222 -9.44 -13.00 22.61
CA THR A 222 -8.46 -14.04 22.28
C THR A 222 -7.59 -14.45 23.47
N ASP A 223 -7.45 -13.57 24.46
CA ASP A 223 -6.82 -13.79 25.76
C ASP A 223 -7.49 -12.85 26.77
N GLU A 224 -7.31 -13.07 28.08
CA GLU A 224 -7.92 -12.26 29.13
C GLU A 224 -7.70 -10.75 28.91
N GLY A 225 -8.79 -9.98 28.71
CA GLY A 225 -8.76 -8.55 28.43
C GLY A 225 -8.11 -8.14 27.10
N PHE A 226 -7.86 -9.07 26.19
CA PHE A 226 -7.32 -8.82 24.87
C PHE A 226 -8.33 -9.21 23.79
N HIS A 227 -8.75 -8.25 22.99
CA HIS A 227 -9.77 -8.44 21.96
C HIS A 227 -9.21 -8.10 20.60
N GLU A 228 -9.63 -8.82 19.56
CA GLU A 228 -9.10 -8.64 18.20
C GLU A 228 -10.18 -8.79 17.13
N MET A 229 -10.05 -8.02 16.05
CA MET A 229 -10.70 -8.26 14.77
C MET A 229 -9.72 -7.99 13.64
N SER A 230 -9.51 -8.99 12.77
CA SER A 230 -8.63 -8.92 11.60
C SER A 230 -9.41 -8.92 10.29
N GLY A 231 -8.70 -8.67 9.16
CA GLY A 231 -9.30 -8.61 7.83
C GLY A 231 -10.09 -7.32 7.57
N LEU A 232 -9.79 -6.25 8.31
CA LEU A 232 -10.41 -4.95 8.12
C LEU A 232 -9.84 -4.28 6.87
N LEU A 233 -10.69 -3.82 5.96
CA LEU A 233 -10.28 -3.06 4.77
C LEU A 233 -9.68 -1.70 5.14
N ALA A 234 -8.98 -1.07 4.20
CA ALA A 234 -8.44 0.28 4.36
C ALA A 234 -9.55 1.33 4.43
N LYS A 235 -10.09 1.56 5.62
CA LYS A 235 -11.18 2.47 5.94
C LYS A 235 -11.01 3.08 7.34
N GLY A 236 -11.88 4.01 7.70
CA GLY A 236 -12.07 4.52 9.06
C GLY A 236 -13.02 3.66 9.87
N TYR A 237 -12.74 3.52 11.17
CA TYR A 237 -13.50 2.69 12.09
C TYR A 237 -13.60 3.31 13.47
N PHE A 238 -14.61 2.85 14.22
CA PHE A 238 -14.76 3.13 15.65
C PHE A 238 -14.83 1.84 16.43
N VAL A 239 -14.08 1.76 17.54
CA VAL A 239 -14.24 0.76 18.60
C VAL A 239 -15.03 1.37 19.74
N LYS A 240 -16.03 0.64 20.24
CA LYS A 240 -16.86 1.07 21.35
C LYS A 240 -17.10 -0.08 22.33
N GLU A 241 -16.97 0.19 23.62
CA GLU A 241 -17.35 -0.79 24.65
C GLU A 241 -18.88 -0.96 24.67
N LYS A 242 -19.35 -2.18 24.44
CA LYS A 242 -20.75 -2.58 24.54
C LYS A 242 -21.13 -3.01 25.94
N THR A 243 -20.24 -3.78 26.58
CA THR A 243 -20.45 -4.33 27.93
C THR A 243 -19.13 -4.19 28.68
N ALA A 244 -19.20 -3.56 29.87
CA ALA A 244 -18.06 -3.48 30.77
C ALA A 244 -17.82 -4.80 31.51
N PRO A 245 -16.59 -5.09 31.97
CA PRO A 245 -16.29 -6.18 32.86
C PRO A 245 -17.13 -6.11 34.15
N GLU A 246 -17.36 -7.27 34.77
CA GLU A 246 -18.15 -7.33 36.03
C GLU A 246 -17.54 -6.40 37.11
N GLY A 247 -18.40 -5.58 37.73
CA GLY A 247 -18.00 -4.62 38.76
C GLY A 247 -17.46 -3.28 38.22
N HIS A 248 -17.32 -3.11 36.91
CA HIS A 248 -16.79 -1.89 36.27
C HIS A 248 -17.87 -1.07 35.58
N LYS A 249 -17.61 0.22 35.39
CA LYS A 249 -18.50 1.11 34.66
C LYS A 249 -18.17 1.03 33.14
N LEU A 250 -19.24 1.08 32.33
CA LEU A 250 -19.15 1.16 30.91
C LEU A 250 -18.42 2.47 30.46
N ASP A 251 -17.46 2.37 29.58
CA ASP A 251 -16.93 3.52 28.86
C ASP A 251 -17.88 3.92 27.73
N PRO A 252 -18.48 5.13 27.78
CA PRO A 252 -19.41 5.58 26.76
C PRO A 252 -18.74 6.06 25.45
N ASN A 253 -17.41 6.20 25.44
CA ASN A 253 -16.68 6.75 24.31
C ASN A 253 -16.57 5.77 23.15
N ALA A 254 -16.46 6.31 21.94
CA ALA A 254 -16.05 5.58 20.75
C ALA A 254 -14.66 6.06 20.33
N TYR A 255 -13.78 5.13 19.99
CA TYR A 255 -12.38 5.40 19.66
C TYR A 255 -12.17 5.21 18.16
N TYR A 256 -11.83 6.30 17.48
CA TYR A 256 -11.57 6.33 16.03
C TYR A 256 -10.19 5.81 15.70
N PHE A 257 -10.09 5.03 14.62
CA PHE A 257 -8.82 4.64 13.99
C PHE A 257 -9.00 4.42 12.49
N GLU A 258 -7.88 4.34 11.76
CA GLU A 258 -7.86 4.08 10.32
C GLU A 258 -6.92 2.91 10.00
N ILE A 259 -7.32 2.07 9.05
CA ILE A 259 -6.44 1.14 8.35
C ILE A 259 -6.03 1.81 7.04
N THR A 260 -4.72 1.95 6.81
CA THR A 260 -4.16 2.68 5.65
C THR A 260 -3.06 1.91 4.91
N THR A 261 -2.50 0.89 5.55
CA THR A 261 -1.42 0.07 4.99
C THR A 261 -1.67 -1.41 5.22
N ASP A 262 -1.27 -2.24 4.27
CA ASP A 262 -1.46 -3.68 4.36
C ASP A 262 -0.69 -4.27 5.54
N GLY A 263 -1.36 -5.18 6.28
CA GLY A 263 -0.83 -5.78 7.49
C GLY A 263 -0.77 -4.84 8.71
N GLN A 264 -1.35 -3.63 8.65
CA GLN A 264 -1.37 -2.69 9.78
C GLN A 264 -2.09 -3.31 10.98
N VAL A 265 -1.48 -3.17 12.16
CA VAL A 265 -2.11 -3.49 13.45
C VAL A 265 -2.30 -2.19 14.23
N VAL A 266 -3.55 -1.88 14.58
CA VAL A 266 -3.89 -0.75 15.43
C VAL A 266 -4.22 -1.26 16.83
N VAL A 267 -3.54 -0.73 17.83
CA VAL A 267 -3.77 -1.06 19.24
C VAL A 267 -4.55 0.08 19.91
N VAL A 268 -5.69 -0.25 20.50
CA VAL A 268 -6.52 0.66 21.31
C VAL A 268 -6.44 0.18 22.77
N GLU A 269 -5.92 1.03 23.64
CA GLU A 269 -5.90 0.80 25.08
C GLU A 269 -7.12 1.46 25.72
N ASN A 270 -7.93 0.68 26.47
CA ASN A 270 -9.19 1.14 27.09
C ASN A 270 -9.28 0.72 28.55
#